data_8dabf17d5f42c61166fba53b2456c2a3
#
_entry.id   8dabf17d5f42c61166fba53b2456c2a3
#
_cell.length_a   1.000
_cell.length_b   1.000
_cell.length_c   1.000
_cell.angle_alpha   90.00
_cell.angle_beta   90.00
_cell.angle_gamma   90.00
#
_symmetry.space_group_name_H-M   'P 1'
#
loop_
_entity.id
_entity.type
_entity.pdbx_description
1 polymer ?
#
loop_
_entity_poly.entity_id
_entity_poly.type
_entity_poly.pdbx_seq_one_letter_code
_entity_poly.pdbx_strand_id
1 'polypeptide(L)'
;MCTHRFSVKQLAMLTAAALFVAASAASQDSSDRPPWARKPKPKSTTTGTTNSPSSTPENASPPEPVNKDNRDSNSNDEPTQQGRIRVSVNLVNVLVSVLDDNNRPAPDLPIEAFQIFEEGVKQKIEVFESETKQPLDIALMIDASLSAHKEISFEQQAAAHFIAQVLRPEDRLSVFAFDENVRQMAGFSENVKMLQTAVQRIPDGSGTSIYDALVLGSGALERRKEERRRVIIMVTDGGETTSRADFEAARKAAVRANTLLYSIIVRPVKSESGRNTAGEHAIETITDTTGGAIFFPDTAQDLDIIFDRIDRELRTQYRLGYYPNPRGPVNTYRSIQVKVLDNYKVRHRKTYLTGPQ
;
A
#
# COMPACT_ATOMS: atom_id res chain seq x y z
N MET A 1 -49.57 -19.01 -47.76
CA MET A 1 -50.85 -19.49 -47.21
C MET A 1 -50.54 -20.35 -46.01
N CYS A 2 -50.75 -19.88 -44.85
CA CYS A 2 -51.36 -20.39 -43.64
C CYS A 2 -50.92 -19.52 -42.44
N THR A 3 -51.87 -18.75 -42.07
CA THR A 3 -51.95 -17.87 -40.92
C THR A 3 -52.34 -18.66 -39.67
N HIS A 4 -51.73 -18.46 -38.52
CA HIS A 4 -52.30 -18.67 -37.18
C HIS A 4 -51.80 -17.61 -36.26
N ARG A 5 -52.54 -16.62 -36.01
CA ARG A 5 -53.55 -16.20 -35.01
C ARG A 5 -53.03 -16.28 -33.56
N PHE A 6 -52.84 -15.08 -33.05
CA PHE A 6 -52.73 -14.71 -31.63
C PHE A 6 -53.94 -15.20 -30.82
N SER A 7 -53.70 -15.63 -29.59
CA SER A 7 -54.71 -15.69 -28.53
C SER A 7 -54.28 -14.88 -27.34
N VAL A 8 -55.02 -13.80 -27.15
CA VAL A 8 -55.01 -12.93 -25.95
C VAL A 8 -56.00 -13.55 -24.96
N LYS A 9 -55.57 -13.83 -23.75
CA LYS A 9 -56.31 -13.93 -22.47
C LYS A 9 -55.32 -14.52 -21.46
N GLN A 10 -54.84 -13.80 -20.45
CA GLN A 10 -55.53 -13.50 -19.20
C GLN A 10 -54.84 -12.40 -18.43
N LEU A 11 -55.55 -11.32 -18.29
CA LEU A 11 -55.37 -10.29 -17.28
C LEU A 11 -56.07 -10.79 -16.00
N ALA A 12 -55.35 -11.04 -14.94
CA ALA A 12 -55.94 -11.25 -13.63
C ALA A 12 -55.22 -10.38 -12.60
N MET A 13 -55.97 -9.43 -12.10
CA MET A 13 -55.73 -8.62 -10.90
C MET A 13 -55.34 -9.49 -9.71
N LEU A 14 -54.37 -9.00 -8.95
CA LEU A 14 -54.30 -9.22 -7.50
C LEU A 14 -53.71 -8.00 -6.84
N THR A 15 -54.59 -7.16 -6.34
CA THR A 15 -54.32 -6.16 -5.29
C THR A 15 -54.08 -6.90 -3.99
N ALA A 16 -52.93 -6.68 -3.38
CA ALA A 16 -52.65 -7.11 -2.01
C ALA A 16 -52.24 -5.91 -1.16
N ALA A 17 -52.95 -5.76 -0.10
CA ALA A 17 -52.95 -4.69 0.87
C ALA A 17 -51.62 -4.42 1.53
N ALA A 18 -51.27 -3.15 1.67
CA ALA A 18 -50.22 -2.65 2.54
C ALA A 18 -50.65 -2.82 4.02
N LEU A 19 -49.99 -3.71 4.75
CA LEU A 19 -50.08 -3.76 6.21
C LEU A 19 -48.90 -2.94 6.77
N PHE A 20 -49.23 -1.79 7.31
CA PHE A 20 -48.36 -1.02 8.22
C PHE A 20 -48.23 -1.78 9.54
N VAL A 21 -47.08 -2.34 9.81
CA VAL A 21 -46.70 -2.75 11.18
C VAL A 21 -45.78 -1.67 11.75
N ALA A 22 -46.36 -0.83 12.58
CA ALA A 22 -45.61 0.05 13.48
C ALA A 22 -44.93 -0.79 14.54
N ALA A 23 -43.61 -1.04 14.41
CA ALA A 23 -42.83 -1.62 15.47
C ALA A 23 -42.42 -0.50 16.45
N SER A 24 -42.98 -0.54 17.65
CA SER A 24 -42.58 0.24 18.81
C SER A 24 -41.11 -0.04 19.15
N ALA A 25 -40.31 1.02 19.17
CA ALA A 25 -38.93 0.97 19.68
C ALA A 25 -38.95 0.71 21.20
N ALA A 26 -38.76 -0.53 21.58
CA ALA A 26 -38.38 -0.87 22.95
C ALA A 26 -36.89 -0.53 23.13
N SER A 27 -36.61 0.33 24.11
CA SER A 27 -35.25 0.65 24.55
C SER A 27 -34.61 -0.62 25.12
N GLN A 28 -33.69 -1.21 24.39
CA GLN A 28 -32.86 -2.28 24.89
C GLN A 28 -31.83 -1.72 25.90
N ASP A 29 -31.87 -2.28 27.09
CA ASP A 29 -30.98 -2.02 28.19
C ASP A 29 -29.52 -2.27 27.79
N SER A 30 -28.63 -1.36 28.18
CA SER A 30 -27.23 -1.32 27.75
C SER A 30 -26.32 -2.36 28.46
N SER A 31 -26.89 -3.29 29.21
CA SER A 31 -26.15 -4.28 30.01
C SER A 31 -25.62 -5.49 29.23
N ASP A 32 -26.16 -5.79 28.04
CA ASP A 32 -25.84 -6.99 27.26
C ASP A 32 -24.75 -6.81 26.20
N ARG A 33 -24.06 -5.69 26.19
CA ARG A 33 -22.95 -5.50 25.24
C ARG A 33 -21.62 -6.00 25.81
N PRO A 34 -20.84 -6.72 25.02
CA PRO A 34 -19.51 -7.18 25.42
C PRO A 34 -18.59 -6.00 25.79
N PRO A 35 -17.61 -6.20 26.71
CA PRO A 35 -16.80 -5.12 27.30
C PRO A 35 -16.13 -4.16 26.32
N TRP A 36 -15.81 -4.62 25.10
CA TRP A 36 -15.16 -3.83 24.07
C TRP A 36 -16.10 -2.88 23.29
N ALA A 37 -17.42 -3.07 23.42
CA ALA A 37 -18.43 -2.25 22.73
C ALA A 37 -19.02 -1.12 23.61
N ARG A 38 -18.45 -0.88 24.82
CA ARG A 38 -18.92 0.16 25.75
C ARG A 38 -18.16 1.47 25.50
N LYS A 39 -18.88 2.55 25.23
CA LYS A 39 -18.29 3.90 25.13
C LYS A 39 -17.74 4.32 26.51
N PRO A 40 -16.54 4.94 26.60
CA PRO A 40 -16.02 5.43 27.87
C PRO A 40 -16.89 6.57 28.41
N LYS A 41 -17.24 6.47 29.71
CA LYS A 41 -17.97 7.53 30.45
C LYS A 41 -17.09 8.77 30.57
N PRO A 42 -17.62 9.97 30.42
CA PRO A 42 -16.88 11.20 30.69
C PRO A 42 -16.56 11.30 32.19
N LYS A 43 -15.30 11.63 32.52
CA LYS A 43 -14.87 11.91 33.89
C LYS A 43 -15.52 13.22 34.36
N SER A 44 -16.34 13.12 35.40
CA SER A 44 -16.87 14.27 36.12
C SER A 44 -15.78 14.92 36.97
N THR A 45 -15.52 16.19 36.71
CA THR A 45 -14.69 17.07 37.55
C THR A 45 -15.51 17.48 38.76
N THR A 46 -15.12 17.02 39.95
CA THR A 46 -15.70 17.51 41.19
C THR A 46 -14.69 18.44 41.87
N THR A 47 -15.04 19.69 41.91
CA THR A 47 -14.44 20.73 42.76
C THR A 47 -14.86 20.49 44.22
N GLY A 48 -13.89 20.44 45.10
CA GLY A 48 -14.16 20.36 46.55
C GLY A 48 -13.01 21.02 47.33
N THR A 49 -13.35 22.14 47.88
CA THR A 49 -12.55 23.05 48.73
C THR A 49 -12.42 22.44 50.15
N THR A 50 -11.27 22.71 50.79
CA THR A 50 -11.02 23.20 52.17
C THR A 50 -9.98 22.44 52.98
N ASN A 51 -9.12 23.31 53.52
CA ASN A 51 -8.45 23.32 54.83
C ASN A 51 -7.16 22.58 55.07
N SER A 52 -6.11 23.45 55.20
CA SER A 52 -4.86 23.23 55.98
C SER A 52 -5.17 23.00 57.47
N PRO A 53 -4.18 22.57 58.36
CA PRO A 53 -2.98 23.35 58.61
C PRO A 53 -1.67 22.57 58.99
N SER A 54 -0.56 23.30 58.86
CA SER A 54 0.57 23.41 59.81
C SER A 54 1.55 22.28 60.01
N SER A 55 2.81 22.46 59.65
CA SER A 55 3.98 22.67 60.51
C SER A 55 5.29 22.71 59.74
N THR A 56 5.96 23.86 59.84
CA THR A 56 7.39 24.12 59.63
C THR A 56 8.14 23.65 60.90
N PRO A 57 9.52 23.53 60.98
CA PRO A 57 10.56 24.39 60.47
C PRO A 57 11.81 23.64 59.95
N GLU A 58 12.70 24.25 59.30
CA GLU A 58 13.82 25.14 59.59
C GLU A 58 15.16 24.73 58.92
N ASN A 59 15.80 25.74 58.34
CA ASN A 59 17.24 26.05 58.24
C ASN A 59 18.12 25.26 57.23
N ALA A 60 18.85 25.86 56.33
CA ALA A 60 19.81 26.95 56.41
C ALA A 60 20.34 27.32 55.04
N SER A 61 20.41 28.59 54.74
CA SER A 61 21.30 29.25 53.77
C SER A 61 22.53 29.82 54.53
N PRO A 62 23.46 30.53 53.90
CA PRO A 62 24.28 30.44 52.70
C PRO A 62 25.81 30.43 53.07
N PRO A 63 26.82 30.79 52.27
CA PRO A 63 27.05 32.17 51.76
C PRO A 63 27.74 32.27 50.37
N GLU A 64 27.47 33.38 49.74
CA GLU A 64 28.41 34.09 48.86
C GLU A 64 29.61 34.64 49.66
N PRO A 65 30.76 34.95 48.99
CA PRO A 65 30.94 36.32 48.57
C PRO A 65 31.95 36.63 47.42
N VAL A 66 31.67 37.76 46.76
CA VAL A 66 32.50 38.94 46.47
C VAL A 66 33.58 38.87 45.37
N ASN A 67 33.27 39.50 44.28
CA ASN A 67 33.82 40.71 43.63
C ASN A 67 35.34 40.88 43.49
N LYS A 68 35.81 41.14 42.27
CA LYS A 68 36.48 42.36 41.82
C LYS A 68 36.94 42.36 40.37
N ASP A 69 36.41 43.31 39.70
CA ASP A 69 37.03 44.37 38.89
C ASP A 69 37.86 44.07 37.64
N ASN A 70 37.34 44.55 36.60
CA ASN A 70 37.80 45.70 35.77
C ASN A 70 38.30 45.43 34.35
N ARG A 71 37.64 46.17 33.47
CA ARG A 71 38.09 46.97 32.31
C ARG A 71 37.93 46.43 30.91
N ASP A 72 37.00 47.11 30.29
CA ASP A 72 37.04 47.74 28.95
C ASP A 72 37.69 46.98 27.79
N SER A 73 36.85 46.62 26.86
CA SER A 73 36.97 47.18 25.51
C SER A 73 35.75 46.81 24.66
N ASN A 74 35.16 47.86 24.19
CA ASN A 74 34.17 48.03 23.19
C ASN A 74 34.53 47.26 21.88
N SER A 75 33.72 46.33 21.45
CA SER A 75 33.52 46.06 20.02
C SER A 75 32.13 45.47 19.84
N ASN A 76 31.23 46.31 19.34
CA ASN A 76 29.98 45.92 18.72
C ASN A 76 30.28 45.06 17.53
N ASP A 77 30.09 43.76 17.70
CA ASP A 77 29.82 42.82 16.62
C ASP A 77 28.64 41.96 17.08
N GLU A 78 27.44 42.43 16.80
CA GLU A 78 26.28 41.55 16.73
C GLU A 78 26.57 40.52 15.65
N PRO A 79 26.59 39.19 15.95
CA PRO A 79 26.51 38.19 14.91
C PRO A 79 25.10 38.31 14.36
N THR A 80 24.96 38.93 13.20
CA THR A 80 23.81 38.76 12.31
C THR A 80 23.53 37.27 12.25
N GLN A 81 22.47 36.83 12.94
CA GLN A 81 21.84 35.53 12.69
C GLN A 81 21.33 35.56 11.25
N GLN A 82 22.21 35.27 10.33
CA GLN A 82 21.81 34.82 9.01
C GLN A 82 20.97 33.55 9.24
N GLY A 83 19.65 33.76 9.28
CA GLY A 83 18.69 32.68 9.33
C GLY A 83 19.01 31.72 8.19
N ARG A 84 19.62 30.59 8.52
CA ARG A 84 19.76 29.48 7.58
C ARG A 84 18.35 29.04 7.23
N ILE A 85 17.84 29.54 6.09
CA ILE A 85 16.62 29.02 5.48
C ILE A 85 16.95 27.59 5.10
N ARG A 86 16.57 26.63 5.96
CA ARG A 86 16.59 25.22 5.60
C ARG A 86 15.47 24.99 4.60
N VAL A 87 15.78 25.13 3.33
CA VAL A 87 14.87 24.72 2.27
C VAL A 87 14.98 23.19 2.20
N SER A 88 14.05 22.50 2.86
CA SER A 88 13.88 21.06 2.65
C SER A 88 13.35 20.87 1.24
N VAL A 89 14.22 20.43 0.35
CA VAL A 89 13.84 20.17 -1.06
C VAL A 89 13.58 18.68 -1.18
N ASN A 90 12.31 18.30 -1.19
CA ASN A 90 11.91 16.91 -1.32
C ASN A 90 11.99 16.46 -2.77
N LEU A 91 12.99 15.68 -3.11
CA LEU A 91 13.10 15.00 -4.41
C LEU A 91 11.99 13.94 -4.52
N VAL A 92 11.18 14.03 -5.56
CA VAL A 92 10.19 13.00 -5.89
C VAL A 92 10.83 12.00 -6.85
N ASN A 93 11.06 10.79 -6.37
CA ASN A 93 11.57 9.68 -7.17
C ASN A 93 10.42 8.89 -7.79
N VAL A 94 10.49 8.61 -9.08
CA VAL A 94 9.51 7.82 -9.82
C VAL A 94 10.22 6.66 -10.50
N LEU A 95 9.81 5.44 -10.16
CA LEU A 95 10.21 4.25 -10.89
C LEU A 95 9.33 4.10 -12.13
N VAL A 96 9.97 3.84 -13.26
CA VAL A 96 9.29 3.76 -14.56
C VAL A 96 9.69 2.48 -15.28
N SER A 97 8.70 1.66 -15.58
CA SER A 97 8.87 0.52 -16.48
C SER A 97 8.48 0.96 -17.90
N VAL A 98 9.37 0.77 -18.84
CA VAL A 98 9.12 1.05 -20.27
C VAL A 98 9.16 -0.27 -21.02
N LEU A 99 8.11 -0.57 -21.75
CA LEU A 99 7.93 -1.86 -22.42
C LEU A 99 7.58 -1.65 -23.89
N ASP A 100 8.13 -2.53 -24.73
CA ASP A 100 7.76 -2.59 -26.14
C ASP A 100 6.35 -3.21 -26.36
N ASP A 101 5.91 -3.30 -27.60
CA ASP A 101 4.60 -3.89 -27.97
C ASP A 101 4.47 -5.37 -27.55
N ASN A 102 5.59 -6.07 -27.43
CA ASN A 102 5.63 -7.46 -26.96
C ASN A 102 5.73 -7.56 -25.43
N ASN A 103 5.56 -6.44 -24.73
CA ASN A 103 5.72 -6.30 -23.27
C ASN A 103 7.11 -6.72 -22.76
N ARG A 104 8.16 -6.54 -23.55
CA ARG A 104 9.55 -6.71 -23.13
C ARG A 104 10.11 -5.36 -22.65
N PRO A 105 10.92 -5.34 -21.60
CA PRO A 105 11.59 -4.12 -21.18
C PRO A 105 12.40 -3.48 -22.32
N ALA A 106 12.33 -2.17 -22.44
CA ALA A 106 13.11 -1.36 -23.37
C ALA A 106 14.19 -0.62 -22.56
N PRO A 107 15.37 -1.21 -22.36
CA PRO A 107 16.50 -0.56 -21.69
C PRO A 107 17.16 0.48 -22.63
N ASP A 108 18.06 1.26 -22.09
CA ASP A 108 18.96 2.17 -22.82
C ASP A 108 18.31 3.36 -23.54
N LEU A 109 17.07 3.73 -23.14
CA LEU A 109 16.48 4.97 -23.62
C LEU A 109 17.20 6.19 -22.99
N PRO A 110 17.51 7.23 -23.79
CA PRO A 110 18.15 8.43 -23.28
C PRO A 110 17.15 9.29 -22.49
N ILE A 111 17.65 10.17 -21.62
CA ILE A 111 16.83 11.06 -20.79
C ILE A 111 15.86 11.92 -21.60
N GLU A 112 16.25 12.31 -22.80
CA GLU A 112 15.47 13.14 -23.72
C GLU A 112 14.17 12.45 -24.18
N ALA A 113 14.13 11.11 -24.10
CA ALA A 113 12.92 10.35 -24.41
C ALA A 113 11.82 10.52 -23.34
N PHE A 114 12.15 11.01 -22.16
CA PHE A 114 11.23 11.06 -21.02
C PHE A 114 10.70 12.47 -20.77
N GLN A 115 9.43 12.55 -20.41
CA GLN A 115 8.78 13.76 -19.92
C GLN A 115 7.98 13.42 -18.66
N ILE A 116 8.15 14.21 -17.60
CA ILE A 116 7.39 14.09 -16.37
C ILE A 116 6.47 15.29 -16.21
N PHE A 117 5.25 15.01 -15.80
CA PHE A 117 4.25 16.02 -15.44
C PHE A 117 3.73 15.74 -14.03
N GLU A 118 3.57 16.79 -13.25
CA GLU A 118 2.89 16.77 -11.96
C GLU A 118 1.73 17.74 -11.99
N GLU A 119 0.51 17.29 -11.65
CA GLU A 119 -0.72 18.07 -11.79
C GLU A 119 -0.85 18.73 -13.19
N GLY A 120 -0.39 18.03 -14.23
CA GLY A 120 -0.38 18.53 -15.62
C GLY A 120 0.75 19.51 -15.94
N VAL A 121 1.55 19.93 -14.97
CA VAL A 121 2.68 20.85 -15.18
C VAL A 121 3.96 20.05 -15.46
N LYS A 122 4.63 20.35 -16.58
CA LYS A 122 5.89 19.70 -16.94
C LYS A 122 6.98 19.99 -15.91
N GLN A 123 7.66 18.95 -15.44
CA GLN A 123 8.74 19.02 -14.47
C GLN A 123 10.09 18.77 -15.14
N LYS A 124 11.14 19.35 -14.57
CA LYS A 124 12.52 19.10 -15.01
C LYS A 124 13.04 17.82 -14.34
N ILE A 125 13.56 16.90 -15.12
CA ILE A 125 14.21 15.70 -14.59
C ILE A 125 15.59 16.10 -14.08
N GLU A 126 15.85 15.90 -12.78
CA GLU A 126 17.11 16.23 -12.13
C GLU A 126 17.95 14.97 -11.84
N VAL A 127 17.29 13.82 -11.71
CA VAL A 127 17.95 12.52 -11.53
C VAL A 127 17.42 11.57 -12.61
N PHE A 128 18.33 10.92 -13.29
CA PHE A 128 18.03 9.90 -14.28
C PHE A 128 18.99 8.72 -14.11
N GLU A 129 18.43 7.55 -13.90
CA GLU A 129 19.16 6.28 -13.88
C GLU A 129 18.42 5.29 -14.79
N SER A 130 19.13 4.76 -15.78
CA SER A 130 18.69 3.56 -16.48
C SER A 130 19.09 2.35 -15.65
N GLU A 131 18.19 1.36 -15.54
CA GLU A 131 18.46 0.13 -14.78
C GLU A 131 18.89 0.38 -13.32
N THR A 132 17.99 0.95 -12.52
CA THR A 132 18.31 1.25 -11.12
C THR A 132 18.86 0.03 -10.36
N LYS A 133 20.00 0.20 -9.70
CA LYS A 133 20.66 -0.82 -8.89
C LYS A 133 20.16 -0.86 -7.44
N GLN A 134 19.17 -0.04 -7.08
CA GLN A 134 18.64 -0.06 -5.72
C GLN A 134 18.10 -1.45 -5.37
N PRO A 135 18.50 -2.02 -4.22
CA PRO A 135 18.03 -3.33 -3.80
C PRO A 135 16.53 -3.34 -3.53
N LEU A 136 15.96 -4.54 -3.58
CA LEU A 136 14.53 -4.78 -3.41
C LEU A 136 14.19 -5.22 -1.98
N ASP A 137 13.07 -4.72 -1.45
CA ASP A 137 12.32 -5.33 -0.37
C ASP A 137 11.00 -5.85 -0.96
N ILE A 138 10.82 -7.16 -0.98
CA ILE A 138 9.68 -7.83 -1.61
C ILE A 138 8.78 -8.43 -0.53
N ALA A 139 7.50 -8.12 -0.55
CA ALA A 139 6.46 -8.84 0.18
C ALA A 139 5.74 -9.78 -0.79
N LEU A 140 6.03 -11.07 -0.72
CA LEU A 140 5.32 -12.10 -1.49
C LEU A 140 4.10 -12.53 -0.68
N MET A 141 2.91 -12.33 -1.24
CA MET A 141 1.62 -12.59 -0.61
C MET A 141 0.88 -13.68 -1.37
N ILE A 142 0.56 -14.76 -0.68
CA ILE A 142 -0.09 -15.94 -1.27
C ILE A 142 -1.44 -16.12 -0.61
N ASP A 143 -2.47 -16.18 -1.43
CA ASP A 143 -3.83 -16.50 -1.03
C ASP A 143 -3.89 -17.98 -0.60
N ALA A 144 -4.35 -18.20 0.62
CA ALA A 144 -4.48 -19.54 1.20
C ALA A 144 -5.94 -19.98 1.33
N SER A 145 -6.85 -19.29 0.65
CA SER A 145 -8.28 -19.60 0.70
C SER A 145 -8.63 -20.93 0.04
N LEU A 146 -9.79 -21.48 0.42
CA LEU A 146 -10.27 -22.77 -0.12
C LEU A 146 -10.54 -22.71 -1.63
N SER A 147 -10.84 -21.57 -2.19
CA SER A 147 -11.03 -21.39 -3.64
C SER A 147 -9.74 -21.56 -4.43
N ALA A 148 -8.61 -21.15 -3.83
CA ALA A 148 -7.27 -21.34 -4.38
C ALA A 148 -6.72 -22.77 -4.17
N HIS A 149 -7.34 -23.56 -3.28
CA HIS A 149 -6.81 -24.84 -2.77
C HIS A 149 -6.46 -25.89 -3.83
N LYS A 150 -7.18 -25.95 -4.95
CA LYS A 150 -6.91 -26.96 -6.00
C LYS A 150 -5.54 -26.77 -6.68
N GLU A 151 -5.01 -25.58 -6.64
CA GLU A 151 -3.76 -25.20 -7.32
C GLU A 151 -2.67 -24.75 -6.34
N ILE A 152 -2.96 -24.72 -5.01
CA ILE A 152 -2.05 -24.18 -3.99
C ILE A 152 -0.67 -24.85 -4.00
N SER A 153 -0.59 -26.17 -4.23
CA SER A 153 0.70 -26.87 -4.33
C SER A 153 1.53 -26.39 -5.51
N PHE A 154 0.86 -26.00 -6.57
CA PHE A 154 1.48 -25.49 -7.78
C PHE A 154 1.94 -24.03 -7.59
N GLU A 155 1.08 -23.22 -7.00
CA GLU A 155 1.41 -21.83 -6.62
C GLU A 155 2.58 -21.79 -5.63
N GLN A 156 2.60 -22.68 -4.64
CA GLN A 156 3.70 -22.82 -3.69
C GLN A 156 5.01 -23.24 -4.40
N GLN A 157 4.95 -24.16 -5.37
CA GLN A 157 6.11 -24.56 -6.13
C GLN A 157 6.65 -23.44 -7.01
N ALA A 158 5.77 -22.75 -7.75
CA ALA A 158 6.13 -21.60 -8.57
C ALA A 158 6.70 -20.45 -7.73
N ALA A 159 6.07 -20.16 -6.57
CA ALA A 159 6.55 -19.16 -5.63
C ALA A 159 7.92 -19.52 -5.03
N ALA A 160 8.15 -20.79 -4.71
CA ALA A 160 9.44 -21.26 -4.23
C ALA A 160 10.54 -21.16 -5.30
N HIS A 161 10.20 -21.42 -6.57
CA HIS A 161 11.10 -21.23 -7.70
C HIS A 161 11.41 -19.75 -7.91
N PHE A 162 10.39 -18.89 -7.91
CA PHE A 162 10.55 -17.45 -8.00
C PHE A 162 11.48 -16.87 -6.93
N ILE A 163 11.35 -17.31 -5.67
CA ILE A 163 12.22 -16.86 -4.57
C ILE A 163 13.69 -17.12 -4.89
N ALA A 164 13.99 -18.30 -5.48
CA ALA A 164 15.37 -18.63 -5.84
C ALA A 164 15.91 -17.80 -7.00
N GLN A 165 15.05 -17.35 -7.91
CA GLN A 165 15.43 -16.57 -9.09
C GLN A 165 15.54 -15.08 -8.80
N VAL A 166 14.56 -14.52 -8.05
CA VAL A 166 14.45 -13.05 -7.87
C VAL A 166 15.48 -12.49 -6.91
N LEU A 167 15.85 -13.25 -5.87
CA LEU A 167 16.73 -12.75 -4.83
C LEU A 167 18.18 -12.64 -5.31
N ARG A 168 18.66 -11.41 -5.40
CA ARG A 168 20.08 -11.08 -5.59
C ARG A 168 20.72 -10.71 -4.25
N PRO A 169 22.04 -10.66 -4.17
CA PRO A 169 22.72 -10.09 -2.99
C PRO A 169 22.09 -8.74 -2.62
N GLU A 170 21.86 -8.52 -1.33
CA GLU A 170 21.22 -7.36 -0.75
C GLU A 170 19.70 -7.26 -0.89
N ASP A 171 19.04 -8.02 -1.80
CA ASP A 171 17.58 -8.07 -1.84
C ASP A 171 17.04 -8.84 -0.63
N ARG A 172 15.84 -8.48 -0.19
CA ARG A 172 15.16 -9.18 0.90
C ARG A 172 13.72 -9.46 0.53
N LEU A 173 13.26 -10.65 0.93
CA LEU A 173 11.89 -11.07 0.70
C LEU A 173 11.25 -11.51 2.02
N SER A 174 9.99 -11.18 2.19
CA SER A 174 9.12 -11.66 3.25
C SER A 174 7.95 -12.43 2.65
N VAL A 175 7.55 -13.53 3.26
CA VAL A 175 6.42 -14.36 2.83
C VAL A 175 5.23 -14.08 3.74
N PHE A 176 4.10 -13.78 3.13
CA PHE A 176 2.81 -13.64 3.79
C PHE A 176 1.83 -14.66 3.20
N ALA A 177 1.01 -15.24 4.04
CA ALA A 177 -0.18 -15.97 3.65
C ALA A 177 -1.41 -15.20 4.12
N PHE A 178 -2.47 -15.20 3.34
CA PHE A 178 -3.73 -14.58 3.76
C PHE A 178 -4.93 -15.45 3.39
N ASP A 179 -5.84 -15.53 4.33
CA ASP A 179 -7.18 -16.10 4.24
C ASP A 179 -8.14 -15.11 4.94
N GLU A 180 -8.95 -15.52 5.91
CA GLU A 180 -9.65 -14.59 6.82
C GLU A 180 -8.68 -13.70 7.61
N ASN A 181 -7.44 -14.14 7.78
CA ASN A 181 -6.40 -13.45 8.53
C ASN A 181 -5.11 -13.37 7.71
N VAL A 182 -4.33 -12.32 7.94
CA VAL A 182 -3.02 -12.18 7.30
C VAL A 182 -1.94 -12.65 8.26
N ARG A 183 -1.10 -13.57 7.81
CA ARG A 183 0.00 -14.16 8.58
C ARG A 183 1.33 -13.93 7.88
N GLN A 184 2.30 -13.39 8.59
CA GLN A 184 3.67 -13.32 8.10
C GLN A 184 4.37 -14.66 8.37
N MET A 185 4.53 -15.49 7.34
CA MET A 185 5.14 -16.80 7.40
C MET A 185 6.65 -16.73 7.57
N ALA A 186 7.28 -15.71 6.98
CA ALA A 186 8.70 -15.41 7.15
C ALA A 186 8.94 -13.90 7.10
N GLY A 187 9.78 -13.37 7.99
CA GLY A 187 10.25 -11.99 7.95
C GLY A 187 11.18 -11.72 6.76
N PHE A 188 11.50 -10.44 6.53
CA PHE A 188 12.42 -10.05 5.45
C PHE A 188 13.80 -10.70 5.62
N SER A 189 14.20 -11.49 4.63
CA SER A 189 15.41 -12.29 4.65
C SER A 189 16.00 -12.46 3.26
N GLU A 190 17.30 -12.72 3.22
CA GLU A 190 18.07 -13.14 2.03
C GLU A 190 18.17 -14.68 1.93
N ASN A 191 17.71 -15.40 2.95
CA ASN A 191 17.86 -16.85 3.03
C ASN A 191 16.78 -17.57 2.21
N VAL A 192 17.14 -17.93 0.97
CA VAL A 192 16.27 -18.61 0.01
C VAL A 192 15.62 -19.87 0.59
N LYS A 193 16.41 -20.74 1.26
CA LYS A 193 15.90 -22.02 1.79
C LYS A 193 14.85 -21.80 2.88
N MET A 194 15.09 -20.82 3.77
CA MET A 194 14.12 -20.48 4.81
C MET A 194 12.81 -19.95 4.20
N LEU A 195 12.90 -19.07 3.20
CA LEU A 195 11.75 -18.50 2.53
C LEU A 195 10.95 -19.55 1.75
N GLN A 196 11.64 -20.45 1.03
CA GLN A 196 11.00 -21.58 0.34
C GLN A 196 10.27 -22.50 1.32
N THR A 197 10.90 -22.80 2.47
CA THR A 197 10.25 -23.59 3.52
C THR A 197 9.00 -22.90 4.07
N ALA A 198 9.04 -21.58 4.22
CA ALA A 198 7.88 -20.80 4.68
C ALA A 198 6.71 -20.88 3.71
N VAL A 199 6.96 -20.81 2.39
CA VAL A 199 5.93 -20.98 1.35
C VAL A 199 5.32 -22.37 1.41
N GLN A 200 6.13 -23.42 1.51
CA GLN A 200 5.67 -24.82 1.56
C GLN A 200 4.84 -25.14 2.82
N ARG A 201 4.94 -24.32 3.87
CA ARG A 201 4.20 -24.46 5.13
C ARG A 201 2.97 -23.59 5.25
N ILE A 202 2.56 -22.93 4.18
CA ILE A 202 1.32 -22.15 4.17
C ILE A 202 0.16 -23.15 4.36
N PRO A 203 -0.62 -23.01 5.44
CA PRO A 203 -1.76 -23.89 5.69
C PRO A 203 -2.97 -23.43 4.85
N ASP A 204 -3.85 -24.36 4.56
CA ASP A 204 -5.15 -24.05 3.99
C ASP A 204 -5.98 -23.19 4.96
N GLY A 205 -6.71 -22.23 4.41
CA GLY A 205 -7.56 -21.31 5.14
C GLY A 205 -8.93 -21.14 4.51
N SER A 206 -9.78 -20.35 5.14
CA SER A 206 -11.11 -20.01 4.62
C SER A 206 -11.26 -18.49 4.51
N GLY A 207 -12.09 -18.05 3.56
CA GLY A 207 -12.25 -16.63 3.26
C GLY A 207 -11.00 -16.00 2.61
N THR A 208 -11.07 -14.75 2.25
CA THR A 208 -9.99 -14.03 1.55
C THR A 208 -10.00 -12.57 1.98
N SER A 209 -8.90 -12.09 2.57
CA SER A 209 -8.76 -10.72 3.09
C SER A 209 -7.70 -9.93 2.31
N ILE A 210 -7.98 -9.62 1.04
CA ILE A 210 -7.05 -8.94 0.11
C ILE A 210 -6.67 -7.55 0.61
N TYR A 211 -7.66 -6.75 1.06
CA TYR A 211 -7.38 -5.39 1.50
C TYR A 211 -6.58 -5.36 2.79
N ASP A 212 -6.87 -6.26 3.74
CA ASP A 212 -6.05 -6.40 4.95
C ASP A 212 -4.62 -6.85 4.63
N ALA A 213 -4.45 -7.76 3.65
CA ALA A 213 -3.13 -8.17 3.18
C ALA A 213 -2.35 -6.99 2.59
N LEU A 214 -2.96 -6.18 1.73
CA LEU A 214 -2.33 -4.99 1.16
C LEU A 214 -1.97 -3.96 2.23
N VAL A 215 -2.84 -3.71 3.21
CA VAL A 215 -2.56 -2.77 4.32
C VAL A 215 -1.39 -3.27 5.17
N LEU A 216 -1.39 -4.55 5.56
CA LEU A 216 -0.35 -5.12 6.41
C LEU A 216 1.00 -5.24 5.68
N GLY A 217 0.99 -5.69 4.42
CA GLY A 217 2.20 -5.78 3.61
C GLY A 217 2.82 -4.43 3.30
N SER A 218 2.00 -3.45 2.91
CA SER A 218 2.45 -2.07 2.73
C SER A 218 3.03 -1.49 4.00
N GLY A 219 2.37 -1.69 5.16
CA GLY A 219 2.87 -1.26 6.45
C GLY A 219 4.16 -1.96 6.87
N ALA A 220 4.35 -3.24 6.52
CA ALA A 220 5.59 -3.96 6.77
C ALA A 220 6.75 -3.37 5.96
N LEU A 221 6.53 -3.05 4.70
CA LEU A 221 7.50 -2.40 3.83
C LEU A 221 7.78 -0.95 4.24
N GLU A 222 6.77 -0.18 4.66
CA GLU A 222 6.92 1.21 5.10
C GLU A 222 7.82 1.34 6.34
N ARG A 223 7.72 0.39 7.29
CA ARG A 223 8.57 0.36 8.50
C ARG A 223 10.05 0.14 8.22
N ARG A 224 10.40 -0.30 7.02
CA ARG A 224 11.79 -0.42 6.60
C ARG A 224 12.33 0.94 6.20
N LYS A 225 13.30 1.43 6.97
CA LYS A 225 13.84 2.80 6.84
C LYS A 225 14.90 2.95 5.75
N GLU A 226 15.37 1.85 5.18
CA GLU A 226 16.39 1.86 4.14
C GLU A 226 15.82 2.38 2.82
N GLU A 227 16.61 3.08 2.04
CA GLU A 227 16.25 3.49 0.68
C GLU A 227 16.32 2.29 -0.27
N ARG A 228 15.24 1.53 -0.30
CA ARG A 228 15.08 0.31 -1.09
C ARG A 228 13.79 0.39 -1.89
N ARG A 229 13.74 -0.29 -3.01
CA ARG A 229 12.51 -0.41 -3.79
C ARG A 229 11.57 -1.38 -3.10
N ARG A 230 10.35 -0.95 -2.87
CA ARG A 230 9.33 -1.72 -2.15
C ARG A 230 8.36 -2.33 -3.15
N VAL A 231 8.24 -3.65 -3.10
CA VAL A 231 7.45 -4.42 -4.05
C VAL A 231 6.51 -5.35 -3.29
N ILE A 232 5.25 -5.37 -3.68
CA ILE A 232 4.29 -6.41 -3.29
C ILE A 232 4.03 -7.26 -4.51
N ILE A 233 4.16 -8.58 -4.36
CA ILE A 233 3.75 -9.56 -5.37
C ILE A 233 2.65 -10.38 -4.72
N MET A 234 1.45 -10.29 -5.26
CA MET A 234 0.25 -10.94 -4.73
C MET A 234 -0.24 -12.00 -5.70
N VAL A 235 -0.43 -13.22 -5.20
CA VAL A 235 -1.05 -14.34 -5.93
C VAL A 235 -2.38 -14.62 -5.26
N THR A 236 -3.50 -14.54 -6.00
CA THR A 236 -4.87 -14.68 -5.48
C THR A 236 -5.83 -15.05 -6.59
N ASP A 237 -7.00 -15.57 -6.26
CA ASP A 237 -8.12 -15.75 -7.23
C ASP A 237 -8.96 -14.45 -7.42
N GLY A 238 -8.64 -13.39 -6.67
CA GLY A 238 -9.31 -12.09 -6.76
C GLY A 238 -10.60 -11.99 -5.93
N GLY A 239 -10.93 -13.00 -5.15
CA GLY A 239 -12.11 -13.05 -4.31
C GLY A 239 -11.94 -12.30 -2.99
N GLU A 240 -12.38 -11.05 -2.86
CA GLU A 240 -12.39 -10.34 -1.57
C GLU A 240 -13.66 -10.69 -0.78
N THR A 241 -13.53 -11.19 0.44
CA THR A 241 -14.69 -11.66 1.24
C THR A 241 -14.70 -11.22 2.71
N THR A 242 -13.54 -11.02 3.34
CA THR A 242 -13.46 -10.95 4.81
C THR A 242 -12.61 -9.80 5.35
N SER A 243 -12.05 -8.94 4.51
CA SER A 243 -11.24 -7.81 4.96
C SER A 243 -12.01 -6.88 5.90
N ARG A 244 -11.32 -6.36 6.90
CA ARG A 244 -11.78 -5.26 7.77
C ARG A 244 -11.48 -3.90 7.17
N ALA A 245 -10.37 -3.81 6.46
CA ALA A 245 -10.02 -2.65 5.65
C ALA A 245 -10.91 -2.58 4.41
N ASP A 246 -11.18 -1.37 3.96
CA ASP A 246 -11.83 -1.14 2.68
C ASP A 246 -10.82 -0.90 1.54
N PHE A 247 -11.31 -0.85 0.33
CA PHE A 247 -10.53 -0.56 -0.88
C PHE A 247 -9.67 0.69 -0.75
N GLU A 248 -10.25 1.79 -0.23
CA GLU A 248 -9.54 3.06 -0.10
C GLU A 248 -8.41 3.00 0.93
N ALA A 249 -8.59 2.27 2.03
CA ALA A 249 -7.55 2.05 3.03
C ALA A 249 -6.37 1.26 2.41
N ALA A 250 -6.66 0.20 1.65
CA ALA A 250 -5.64 -0.60 0.96
C ALA A 250 -4.87 0.24 -0.08
N ARG A 251 -5.60 0.98 -0.93
CA ARG A 251 -5.01 1.87 -1.94
C ARG A 251 -4.11 2.93 -1.30
N LYS A 252 -4.60 3.62 -0.27
CA LYS A 252 -3.82 4.64 0.46
C LYS A 252 -2.59 4.06 1.14
N ALA A 253 -2.68 2.86 1.71
CA ALA A 253 -1.54 2.19 2.34
C ALA A 253 -0.44 1.90 1.31
N ALA A 254 -0.78 1.35 0.14
CA ALA A 254 0.16 1.06 -0.93
C ALA A 254 0.85 2.34 -1.47
N VAL A 255 0.06 3.40 -1.72
CA VAL A 255 0.59 4.69 -2.20
C VAL A 255 1.51 5.34 -1.15
N ARG A 256 1.10 5.37 0.13
CA ARG A 256 1.90 5.94 1.22
C ARG A 256 3.22 5.22 1.41
N ALA A 257 3.18 3.89 1.37
CA ALA A 257 4.38 3.07 1.49
C ALA A 257 5.28 3.14 0.24
N ASN A 258 4.83 3.80 -0.85
CA ASN A 258 5.53 3.86 -2.13
C ASN A 258 5.88 2.47 -2.66
N THR A 259 4.92 1.55 -2.64
CA THR A 259 5.08 0.18 -3.13
C THR A 259 4.66 0.05 -4.58
N LEU A 260 5.34 -0.83 -5.32
CA LEU A 260 4.88 -1.35 -6.60
C LEU A 260 4.07 -2.63 -6.33
N LEU A 261 2.85 -2.71 -6.82
CA LEU A 261 2.01 -3.90 -6.68
C LEU A 261 2.00 -4.69 -8.00
N TYR A 262 2.48 -5.93 -7.95
CA TYR A 262 2.30 -6.91 -9.01
C TYR A 262 1.25 -7.92 -8.57
N SER A 263 0.16 -8.05 -9.33
CA SER A 263 -0.96 -8.93 -8.99
C SER A 263 -1.07 -10.05 -10.02
N ILE A 264 -1.12 -11.27 -9.54
CA ILE A 264 -1.29 -12.48 -10.35
C ILE A 264 -2.63 -13.08 -9.97
N ILE A 265 -3.61 -12.99 -10.86
CA ILE A 265 -4.98 -13.46 -10.63
C ILE A 265 -5.12 -14.85 -11.23
N VAL A 266 -5.00 -15.86 -10.38
CA VAL A 266 -5.18 -17.29 -10.75
C VAL A 266 -6.67 -17.61 -10.76
N ARG A 267 -7.22 -17.88 -11.93
CA ARG A 267 -8.67 -18.11 -12.07
C ARG A 267 -8.97 -19.61 -12.02
N PRO A 268 -9.69 -20.07 -10.97
CA PRO A 268 -10.05 -21.48 -10.85
C PRO A 268 -11.10 -21.93 -11.89
N VAL A 269 -11.84 -20.97 -12.48
CA VAL A 269 -12.89 -21.25 -13.46
C VAL A 269 -12.77 -20.29 -14.64
N LYS A 270 -12.70 -20.85 -15.86
CA LYS A 270 -12.66 -20.07 -17.11
C LYS A 270 -14.02 -19.46 -17.51
N SER A 271 -15.09 -19.77 -16.77
CA SER A 271 -16.47 -19.29 -17.04
C SER A 271 -16.70 -17.93 -16.41
N GLU A 272 -17.33 -16.99 -17.15
CA GLU A 272 -17.71 -15.68 -16.64
C GLU A 272 -18.74 -15.74 -15.50
N SER A 273 -19.57 -16.79 -15.47
CA SER A 273 -20.52 -17.04 -14.39
C SER A 273 -19.78 -17.57 -13.15
N GLY A 274 -19.69 -16.74 -12.11
CA GLY A 274 -18.97 -17.02 -10.86
C GLY A 274 -17.64 -16.27 -10.70
N ARG A 275 -17.26 -15.44 -11.66
CA ARG A 275 -16.09 -14.57 -11.60
C ARG A 275 -16.35 -13.37 -10.69
N ASN A 276 -15.44 -13.10 -9.76
CA ASN A 276 -15.50 -11.89 -8.93
C ASN A 276 -14.92 -10.68 -9.66
N THR A 277 -15.66 -10.17 -10.65
CA THR A 277 -15.22 -9.03 -11.47
C THR A 277 -15.00 -7.76 -10.66
N ALA A 278 -15.73 -7.57 -9.57
CA ALA A 278 -15.57 -6.40 -8.69
C ALA A 278 -14.24 -6.45 -7.93
N GLY A 279 -13.87 -7.60 -7.39
CA GLY A 279 -12.58 -7.79 -6.71
C GLY A 279 -11.41 -7.65 -7.67
N GLU A 280 -11.49 -8.29 -8.85
CA GLU A 280 -10.46 -8.15 -9.89
C GLU A 280 -10.26 -6.68 -10.29
N HIS A 281 -11.35 -5.92 -10.52
CA HIS A 281 -11.26 -4.51 -10.88
C HIS A 281 -10.68 -3.64 -9.76
N ALA A 282 -10.99 -3.95 -8.50
CA ALA A 282 -10.40 -3.25 -7.36
C ALA A 282 -8.87 -3.47 -7.31
N ILE A 283 -8.41 -4.72 -7.46
CA ILE A 283 -6.99 -5.04 -7.50
C ILE A 283 -6.30 -4.36 -8.69
N GLU A 284 -6.92 -4.40 -9.88
CA GLU A 284 -6.42 -3.74 -11.08
C GLU A 284 -6.21 -2.24 -10.85
N THR A 285 -7.20 -1.59 -10.24
CA THR A 285 -7.12 -0.15 -9.94
C THR A 285 -5.97 0.18 -8.97
N ILE A 286 -5.78 -0.61 -7.89
CA ILE A 286 -4.67 -0.40 -6.96
C ILE A 286 -3.33 -0.65 -7.68
N THR A 287 -3.25 -1.72 -8.46
CA THR A 287 -2.06 -2.09 -9.24
C THR A 287 -1.65 -0.97 -10.21
N ASP A 288 -2.60 -0.44 -11.00
CA ASP A 288 -2.32 0.69 -11.90
C ASP A 288 -1.91 1.96 -11.14
N THR A 289 -2.57 2.24 -10.00
CA THR A 289 -2.24 3.40 -9.16
C THR A 289 -0.79 3.36 -8.66
N THR A 290 -0.28 2.17 -8.34
CA THR A 290 1.09 1.97 -7.84
C THR A 290 2.14 1.88 -8.95
N GLY A 291 1.72 1.67 -10.19
CA GLY A 291 2.61 1.54 -11.36
C GLY A 291 3.15 0.13 -11.58
N GLY A 292 2.55 -0.88 -10.95
CA GLY A 292 2.88 -2.27 -11.18
C GLY A 292 2.14 -2.88 -12.38
N ALA A 293 1.89 -4.19 -12.32
CA ALA A 293 1.22 -4.93 -13.39
C ALA A 293 0.29 -6.01 -12.85
N ILE A 294 -0.79 -6.27 -13.60
CA ILE A 294 -1.69 -7.38 -13.33
C ILE A 294 -1.50 -8.47 -14.40
N PHE A 295 -1.53 -9.72 -13.98
CA PHE A 295 -1.38 -10.88 -14.83
C PHE A 295 -2.51 -11.87 -14.61
N PHE A 296 -2.90 -12.56 -15.67
CA PHE A 296 -3.95 -13.56 -15.65
C PHE A 296 -3.40 -14.84 -16.29
N PRO A 297 -2.77 -15.74 -15.51
CA PRO A 297 -2.30 -17.01 -16.02
C PRO A 297 -3.49 -17.87 -16.49
N ASP A 298 -3.34 -18.53 -17.63
CA ASP A 298 -4.31 -19.52 -18.11
C ASP A 298 -4.05 -20.90 -17.52
N THR A 299 -2.81 -21.17 -17.18
CA THR A 299 -2.34 -22.43 -16.60
C THR A 299 -1.35 -22.13 -15.46
N ALA A 300 -1.16 -23.10 -14.62
CA ALA A 300 -0.21 -23.01 -13.54
C ALA A 300 1.25 -22.86 -14.06
N GLN A 301 1.57 -23.44 -15.23
CA GLN A 301 2.87 -23.29 -15.88
C GLN A 301 3.17 -21.84 -16.30
N ASP A 302 2.14 -21.05 -16.53
CA ASP A 302 2.31 -19.61 -16.86
C ASP A 302 2.87 -18.79 -15.69
N LEU A 303 2.76 -19.32 -14.45
CA LEU A 303 3.28 -18.63 -13.25
C LEU A 303 4.80 -18.41 -13.34
N ASP A 304 5.56 -19.43 -13.77
CA ASP A 304 7.01 -19.29 -13.92
C ASP A 304 7.35 -18.21 -14.96
N ILE A 305 6.63 -18.17 -16.09
CA ILE A 305 6.80 -17.16 -17.14
C ILE A 305 6.47 -15.74 -16.61
N ILE A 306 5.41 -15.63 -15.81
CA ILE A 306 5.00 -14.36 -15.21
C ILE A 306 6.03 -13.89 -14.19
N PHE A 307 6.53 -14.78 -13.34
CA PHE A 307 7.56 -14.47 -12.36
C PHE A 307 8.87 -14.03 -13.02
N ASP A 308 9.31 -14.71 -14.08
CA ASP A 308 10.45 -14.30 -14.91
C ASP A 308 10.28 -12.89 -15.51
N ARG A 309 9.05 -12.59 -15.94
CA ARG A 309 8.72 -11.30 -16.50
C ARG A 309 8.77 -10.21 -15.44
N ILE A 310 8.24 -10.48 -14.25
CA ILE A 310 8.30 -9.56 -13.11
C ILE A 310 9.76 -9.29 -12.72
N ASP A 311 10.60 -10.32 -12.58
CA ASP A 311 12.03 -10.13 -12.27
C ASP A 311 12.72 -9.27 -13.31
N ARG A 312 12.57 -9.59 -14.60
CA ARG A 312 13.18 -8.79 -15.68
C ARG A 312 12.72 -7.34 -15.65
N GLU A 313 11.41 -7.09 -15.44
CA GLU A 313 10.88 -5.74 -15.35
C GLU A 313 11.47 -4.99 -14.15
N LEU A 314 11.51 -5.63 -12.98
CA LEU A 314 12.10 -5.02 -11.77
C LEU A 314 13.57 -4.66 -11.94
N ARG A 315 14.32 -5.36 -12.80
CA ARG A 315 15.76 -5.10 -13.03
C ARG A 315 16.05 -4.02 -14.07
N THR A 316 15.08 -3.71 -14.91
CA THR A 316 15.22 -2.77 -16.03
C THR A 316 14.44 -1.47 -15.85
N GLN A 317 13.97 -1.19 -14.61
CA GLN A 317 13.27 0.06 -14.33
C GLN A 317 14.19 1.27 -14.37
N TYR A 318 13.70 2.35 -14.97
CA TYR A 318 14.31 3.67 -14.85
C TYR A 318 13.94 4.32 -13.52
N ARG A 319 14.86 5.08 -12.94
CA ARG A 319 14.57 5.96 -11.82
C ARG A 319 14.68 7.40 -12.29
N LEU A 320 13.57 8.12 -12.25
CA LEU A 320 13.48 9.54 -12.56
C LEU A 320 13.25 10.31 -11.27
N GLY A 321 13.99 11.38 -11.06
CA GLY A 321 13.83 12.26 -9.93
C GLY A 321 13.60 13.70 -10.36
N TYR A 322 12.67 14.40 -9.70
CA TYR A 322 12.41 15.82 -9.93
C TYR A 322 12.06 16.54 -8.63
N TYR A 323 12.25 17.85 -8.63
CA TYR A 323 11.80 18.72 -7.57
C TYR A 323 10.49 19.39 -7.98
N PRO A 324 9.37 19.19 -7.25
CA PRO A 324 8.08 19.73 -7.61
C PRO A 324 8.10 21.25 -7.79
N ASN A 325 7.63 21.73 -8.93
CA ASN A 325 7.50 23.15 -9.25
C ASN A 325 6.18 23.40 -10.03
N PRO A 326 5.17 24.09 -9.44
CA PRO A 326 5.16 24.67 -8.10
C PRO A 326 5.04 23.61 -7.00
N ARG A 327 5.57 23.90 -5.81
CA ARG A 327 5.40 23.05 -4.64
C ARG A 327 3.94 23.01 -4.22
N GLY A 328 3.46 21.81 -3.87
CA GLY A 328 2.11 21.64 -3.34
C GLY A 328 2.05 21.66 -1.81
N PRO A 329 0.83 21.69 -1.26
CA PRO A 329 0.61 21.51 0.18
C PRO A 329 1.15 20.17 0.67
N VAL A 330 1.52 20.08 1.95
CA VAL A 330 1.91 18.82 2.60
C VAL A 330 0.71 17.91 2.83
N ASN A 331 0.95 16.62 2.94
CA ASN A 331 -0.08 15.59 3.19
C ASN A 331 -1.22 15.61 2.16
N THR A 332 -0.92 15.96 0.92
CA THR A 332 -1.87 15.90 -0.20
C THR A 332 -1.42 14.88 -1.24
N TYR A 333 -2.39 14.22 -1.87
CA TYR A 333 -2.10 13.37 -3.02
C TYR A 333 -1.96 14.22 -4.26
N ARG A 334 -0.86 14.01 -5.00
CA ARG A 334 -0.61 14.69 -6.26
C ARG A 334 -0.43 13.69 -7.39
N SER A 335 -0.97 14.02 -8.54
CA SER A 335 -0.89 13.16 -9.72
C SER A 335 0.47 13.30 -10.42
N ILE A 336 0.96 12.16 -10.93
CA ILE A 336 2.17 12.08 -11.75
C ILE A 336 1.80 11.46 -13.09
N GLN A 337 2.34 11.99 -14.16
CA GLN A 337 2.29 11.39 -15.49
C GLN A 337 3.69 11.37 -16.08
N VAL A 338 4.14 10.20 -16.52
CA VAL A 338 5.35 10.04 -17.32
C VAL A 338 4.95 9.69 -18.74
N LYS A 339 5.54 10.38 -19.69
CA LYS A 339 5.42 10.08 -21.11
C LYS A 339 6.80 9.72 -21.66
N VAL A 340 6.83 8.76 -22.54
CA VAL A 340 8.03 8.38 -23.29
C VAL A 340 7.75 8.63 -24.77
N LEU A 341 8.72 9.13 -25.49
CA LEU A 341 8.63 9.29 -26.95
C LEU A 341 8.50 7.90 -27.57
N ASP A 342 7.85 7.82 -28.72
CA ASP A 342 7.50 6.59 -29.42
C ASP A 342 6.38 5.76 -28.74
N ASN A 343 6.02 4.63 -29.33
CA ASN A 343 4.88 3.79 -28.92
C ASN A 343 5.24 2.78 -27.82
N TYR A 344 5.86 3.25 -26.72
CA TYR A 344 6.13 2.39 -25.58
C TYR A 344 4.95 2.36 -24.61
N LYS A 345 4.74 1.19 -23.96
CA LYS A 345 3.89 1.07 -22.79
C LYS A 345 4.66 1.54 -21.57
N VAL A 346 4.12 2.54 -20.87
CA VAL A 346 4.80 3.16 -19.72
C VAL A 346 3.99 2.87 -18.45
N ARG A 347 4.62 2.26 -17.46
CA ARG A 347 4.07 2.05 -16.14
C ARG A 347 4.87 2.81 -15.11
N HIS A 348 4.17 3.52 -14.25
CA HIS A 348 4.72 4.28 -13.13
C HIS A 348 3.59 4.55 -12.14
N ARG A 349 3.93 4.87 -10.90
CA ARG A 349 2.92 5.30 -9.93
C ARG A 349 2.18 6.53 -10.43
N LYS A 350 0.85 6.52 -10.31
CA LYS A 350 0.00 7.61 -10.81
C LYS A 350 -0.12 8.75 -9.80
N THR A 351 0.11 8.47 -8.52
CA THR A 351 -0.01 9.46 -7.44
C THR A 351 1.07 9.23 -6.37
N TYR A 352 1.35 10.27 -5.62
CA TYR A 352 2.16 10.16 -4.40
C TYR A 352 1.61 11.08 -3.31
N LEU A 353 1.95 10.81 -2.06
CA LEU A 353 1.62 11.66 -0.92
C LEU A 353 2.77 12.62 -0.68
N THR A 354 2.49 13.92 -0.65
CA THR A 354 3.50 14.93 -0.32
C THR A 354 3.93 14.78 1.14
N GLY A 355 5.25 14.67 1.37
CA GLY A 355 5.82 14.57 2.71
C GLY A 355 5.79 15.90 3.48
N PRO A 356 6.15 15.86 4.78
CA PRO A 356 6.40 17.08 5.55
C PRO A 356 7.55 17.86 4.92
N GLN A 357 7.41 19.19 4.93
CA GLN A 357 8.42 20.14 4.42
C GLN A 357 9.60 20.26 5.38
#